data_27d05e228cdf5e449c5b103950821ece
#
_entry.id   27d05e228cdf5e449c5b103950821ece
#
_cell.length_a   1.000
_cell.length_b   1.000
_cell.length_c   1.000
_cell.angle_alpha   90.00
_cell.angle_beta   90.00
_cell.angle_gamma   90.00
#
_symmetry.space_group_name_H-M   'P 1'
#
loop_
_entity.id
_entity.type
_entity.pdbx_description
1 polymer ?
#
loop_
_entity_poly.entity_id
_entity_poly.type
_entity_poly.pdbx_seq_one_letter_code
_entity_poly.pdbx_strand_id
1 'polypeptide(L)'
;SIAKQASAFLLLGMAVCSCTYVLQQQDHASYVNPFIGTGGHGHTYPGAVVPNGMIQPSPDTRIYQWDACSGYYYADSTINGFSHTHLNGTGCGDYGDVLLMPTVGRQDYHAMGEESQQMAYASAFSHENETAQPGYYSVFLDRYKVKAELTATRRAAIHRYTFPKAEDAGFILDLDYSLQRQTNEEMELEVISDTEIRGRKKTVYWAFDQYIN
;
A
#
# COMPACT_ATOMS: atom_id res chain seq x y z
N SER A 1 -29.51 -37.21 -51.25
CA SER A 1 -29.50 -35.78 -50.98
C SER A 1 -29.99 -35.43 -49.57
N ILE A 2 -31.00 -36.08 -49.01
CA ILE A 2 -31.54 -35.84 -47.67
C ILE A 2 -30.53 -36.28 -46.58
N ALA A 3 -29.79 -37.36 -46.77
CA ALA A 3 -28.80 -37.88 -45.84
C ALA A 3 -27.58 -36.94 -45.70
N LYS A 4 -27.20 -36.22 -46.77
CA LYS A 4 -26.10 -35.23 -46.70
C LYS A 4 -26.47 -33.95 -45.94
N GLN A 5 -27.73 -33.54 -45.98
CA GLN A 5 -28.20 -32.37 -45.20
C GLN A 5 -28.34 -32.69 -43.70
N ALA A 6 -28.79 -33.91 -43.36
CA ALA A 6 -28.84 -34.32 -41.95
C ALA A 6 -27.44 -34.39 -41.29
N SER A 7 -26.43 -34.88 -42.03
CA SER A 7 -25.05 -34.92 -41.51
C SER A 7 -24.43 -33.53 -41.30
N ALA A 8 -24.76 -32.55 -42.15
CA ALA A 8 -24.30 -31.19 -42.01
C ALA A 8 -24.91 -30.48 -40.79
N PHE A 9 -26.18 -30.72 -40.49
CA PHE A 9 -26.82 -30.17 -39.30
C PHE A 9 -26.32 -30.83 -38.01
N LEU A 10 -25.96 -32.09 -38.01
CA LEU A 10 -25.40 -32.78 -36.84
C LEU A 10 -23.99 -32.27 -36.52
N LEU A 11 -23.16 -32.02 -37.53
CA LEU A 11 -21.84 -31.45 -37.36
C LEU A 11 -21.87 -29.97 -36.89
N LEU A 12 -22.82 -29.19 -37.38
CA LEU A 12 -23.01 -27.82 -36.93
C LEU A 12 -23.49 -27.74 -35.47
N GLY A 13 -24.38 -28.66 -35.05
CA GLY A 13 -24.87 -28.78 -33.69
C GLY A 13 -23.77 -29.15 -32.69
N MET A 14 -22.80 -29.99 -33.05
CA MET A 14 -21.66 -30.35 -32.20
C MET A 14 -20.62 -29.21 -32.10
N ALA A 15 -20.45 -28.41 -33.15
CA ALA A 15 -19.53 -27.27 -33.13
C ALA A 15 -20.03 -26.13 -32.20
N VAL A 16 -21.32 -25.93 -32.08
CA VAL A 16 -21.91 -24.90 -31.21
C VAL A 16 -21.89 -25.30 -29.72
N CYS A 17 -21.97 -26.62 -29.41
CA CYS A 17 -21.89 -27.11 -28.04
C CYS A 17 -20.47 -27.06 -27.42
N SER A 18 -19.41 -26.98 -28.25
CA SER A 18 -18.05 -26.97 -27.77
C SER A 18 -17.56 -25.60 -27.26
N CYS A 19 -18.30 -24.51 -27.49
CA CYS A 19 -17.87 -23.15 -27.15
C CYS A 19 -18.42 -22.60 -25.83
N THR A 20 -19.14 -23.35 -25.03
CA THR A 20 -19.79 -22.81 -23.82
C THR A 20 -19.22 -23.32 -22.49
N TYR A 21 -18.15 -24.08 -22.46
CA TYR A 21 -17.38 -24.25 -21.23
C TYR A 21 -16.31 -23.15 -21.13
N VAL A 22 -16.75 -21.92 -20.96
CA VAL A 22 -15.92 -20.94 -20.26
C VAL A 22 -15.84 -21.46 -18.83
N LEU A 23 -14.74 -22.13 -18.50
CA LEU A 23 -14.40 -22.40 -17.12
C LEU A 23 -14.40 -21.05 -16.43
N GLN A 24 -15.43 -20.75 -15.67
CA GLN A 24 -15.47 -19.57 -14.83
C GLN A 24 -14.33 -19.74 -13.84
N GLN A 25 -13.20 -19.10 -14.15
CA GLN A 25 -12.03 -19.18 -13.30
C GLN A 25 -12.43 -18.56 -11.97
N GLN A 26 -12.48 -19.39 -10.95
CA GLN A 26 -12.88 -18.95 -9.62
C GLN A 26 -11.82 -17.95 -9.13
N ASP A 27 -12.25 -16.74 -8.85
CA ASP A 27 -11.38 -15.70 -8.28
C ASP A 27 -11.09 -16.01 -6.81
N HIS A 28 -10.03 -16.77 -6.57
CA HIS A 28 -9.61 -17.12 -5.22
C HIS A 28 -9.12 -15.92 -4.41
N ALA A 29 -8.73 -14.82 -5.05
CA ALA A 29 -8.29 -13.60 -4.35
C ALA A 29 -9.44 -12.97 -3.55
N SER A 30 -10.69 -13.17 -3.98
CA SER A 30 -11.87 -12.66 -3.27
C SER A 30 -12.08 -13.26 -1.87
N TYR A 31 -11.45 -14.39 -1.55
CA TYR A 31 -11.49 -15.00 -0.21
C TYR A 31 -10.42 -14.45 0.74
N VAL A 32 -9.48 -13.66 0.25
CA VAL A 32 -8.40 -13.13 1.07
C VAL A 32 -8.85 -11.81 1.71
N ASN A 33 -8.77 -11.75 3.04
CA ASN A 33 -8.98 -10.54 3.80
C ASN A 33 -7.63 -10.03 4.34
N PRO A 34 -7.02 -8.98 3.73
CA PRO A 34 -5.73 -8.44 4.19
C PRO A 34 -5.75 -7.82 5.59
N PHE A 35 -6.91 -7.54 6.17
CA PHE A 35 -7.01 -7.03 7.54
C PHE A 35 -6.84 -8.10 8.62
N ILE A 36 -6.81 -9.38 8.27
CA ILE A 36 -6.55 -10.45 9.25
C ILE A 36 -5.15 -10.28 9.83
N GLY A 37 -5.07 -10.21 11.17
CA GLY A 37 -3.81 -10.03 11.90
C GLY A 37 -3.34 -8.59 12.06
N THR A 38 -4.08 -7.59 11.55
CA THR A 38 -3.72 -6.17 11.69
C THR A 38 -4.11 -5.57 13.05
N GLY A 39 -4.69 -6.35 13.95
CA GLY A 39 -5.01 -5.98 15.32
C GLY A 39 -4.48 -7.01 16.32
N GLY A 40 -4.59 -6.71 17.62
CA GLY A 40 -4.02 -7.53 18.69
C GLY A 40 -2.51 -7.70 18.48
N HIS A 41 -2.01 -8.92 18.57
CA HIS A 41 -0.59 -9.26 18.40
C HIS A 41 -0.30 -9.94 17.05
N GLY A 42 -1.07 -9.61 16.01
CA GLY A 42 -0.91 -10.25 14.69
C GLY A 42 0.27 -9.72 13.87
N HIS A 43 0.65 -8.47 14.06
CA HIS A 43 1.80 -7.82 13.42
C HIS A 43 1.78 -7.92 11.89
N THR A 44 0.62 -7.66 11.29
CA THR A 44 0.44 -7.61 9.83
C THR A 44 -0.02 -6.24 9.37
N TYR A 45 -0.02 -6.00 8.08
CA TYR A 45 -0.45 -4.75 7.45
C TYR A 45 -1.34 -5.03 6.22
N PRO A 46 -2.29 -4.14 5.88
CA PRO A 46 -3.26 -4.37 4.81
C PRO A 46 -2.78 -3.89 3.43
N GLY A 47 -1.54 -3.47 3.30
CA GLY A 47 -1.01 -2.80 2.11
C GLY A 47 -1.04 -3.63 0.83
N ALA A 48 -0.82 -2.95 -0.27
CA ALA A 48 -0.80 -3.55 -1.60
C ALA A 48 0.52 -4.29 -1.83
N VAL A 49 0.51 -5.61 -1.70
CA VAL A 49 1.68 -6.45 -1.94
C VAL A 49 1.39 -7.56 -2.92
N VAL A 50 2.42 -8.03 -3.60
CA VAL A 50 2.37 -9.26 -4.40
C VAL A 50 3.22 -10.34 -3.75
N PRO A 51 2.95 -11.63 -3.99
CA PRO A 51 3.74 -12.71 -3.41
C PRO A 51 5.23 -12.54 -3.73
N ASN A 52 6.06 -12.56 -2.66
CA ASN A 52 7.51 -12.35 -2.75
C ASN A 52 7.92 -11.00 -3.36
N GLY A 53 7.10 -9.96 -3.19
CA GLY A 53 7.44 -8.60 -3.58
C GLY A 53 8.46 -7.97 -2.63
N MET A 54 9.40 -7.17 -3.18
CA MET A 54 10.35 -6.37 -2.39
C MET A 54 9.72 -5.05 -1.94
N ILE A 55 8.75 -4.54 -2.68
CA ILE A 55 8.00 -3.31 -2.37
C ILE A 55 6.67 -3.68 -1.73
N GLN A 56 6.37 -3.03 -0.61
CA GLN A 56 5.21 -3.30 0.23
C GLN A 56 4.54 -1.98 0.65
N PRO A 57 3.93 -1.23 -0.30
CA PRO A 57 3.28 0.03 0.05
C PRO A 57 2.08 -0.23 0.95
N SER A 58 2.08 0.40 2.11
CA SER A 58 1.04 0.23 3.13
C SER A 58 0.85 1.52 3.92
N PRO A 59 -0.36 1.77 4.46
CA PRO A 59 -0.56 2.84 5.43
C PRO A 59 0.16 2.54 6.73
N ASP A 60 0.76 3.57 7.33
CA ASP A 60 1.30 3.53 8.68
C ASP A 60 0.41 4.36 9.61
N THR A 61 -0.09 3.72 10.68
CA THR A 61 -0.96 4.37 11.68
C THR A 61 -0.22 4.73 12.96
N ARG A 62 0.93 4.09 13.22
CA ARG A 62 1.77 4.34 14.40
C ARG A 62 3.24 4.34 14.03
N ILE A 63 4.02 5.16 14.73
CA ILE A 63 5.47 5.24 14.56
C ILE A 63 6.18 4.23 15.47
N TYR A 64 5.70 4.12 16.72
CA TYR A 64 6.40 3.36 17.76
C TYR A 64 5.40 2.62 18.64
N GLN A 65 5.23 1.33 18.43
CA GLN A 65 4.55 0.42 19.36
C GLN A 65 4.73 -1.03 18.92
N TRP A 66 4.89 -1.95 19.87
CA TRP A 66 5.09 -3.37 19.58
C TRP A 66 3.94 -3.98 18.78
N ASP A 67 2.68 -3.74 19.17
CA ASP A 67 1.50 -4.27 18.47
C ASP A 67 1.34 -3.75 17.03
N ALA A 68 1.89 -2.58 16.74
CA ALA A 68 1.89 -1.97 15.40
C ALA A 68 3.28 -1.96 14.76
N CYS A 69 4.14 -2.90 15.09
CA CYS A 69 5.50 -2.96 14.56
C CYS A 69 5.56 -3.15 13.04
N SER A 70 4.46 -3.57 12.41
CA SER A 70 4.31 -3.62 10.95
C SER A 70 3.75 -2.31 10.35
N GLY A 71 3.68 -1.21 11.12
CA GLY A 71 3.24 0.10 10.69
C GLY A 71 1.75 0.38 10.86
N TYR A 72 0.90 -0.62 10.70
CA TYR A 72 -0.55 -0.48 10.77
C TYR A 72 -1.14 -1.19 11.99
N TYR A 73 -2.13 -0.54 12.62
CA TYR A 73 -2.94 -1.15 13.67
C TYR A 73 -4.43 -0.85 13.45
N TYR A 74 -5.25 -1.89 13.31
CA TYR A 74 -6.66 -1.77 12.87
C TYR A 74 -7.54 -0.87 13.74
N ALA A 75 -7.29 -0.78 15.04
CA ALA A 75 -8.10 0.06 15.93
C ALA A 75 -7.78 1.57 15.82
N ASP A 76 -6.80 1.96 15.01
CA ASP A 76 -6.44 3.36 14.83
C ASP A 76 -7.37 4.05 13.84
N SER A 77 -7.46 5.37 13.97
CA SER A 77 -8.26 6.26 13.12
C SER A 77 -7.45 7.35 12.44
N THR A 78 -6.12 7.21 12.44
CA THR A 78 -5.20 8.21 11.87
C THR A 78 -4.11 7.50 11.08
N ILE A 79 -3.80 8.00 9.88
CA ILE A 79 -2.71 7.55 9.00
C ILE A 79 -1.63 8.61 8.97
N ASN A 80 -0.37 8.21 9.22
CA ASN A 80 0.82 9.06 9.09
C ASN A 80 1.24 9.24 7.63
N GLY A 81 1.00 8.25 6.80
CA GLY A 81 1.35 8.22 5.39
C GLY A 81 1.44 6.79 4.89
N PHE A 82 2.06 6.61 3.75
CA PHE A 82 2.24 5.32 3.08
C PHE A 82 3.73 5.06 2.88
N SER A 83 4.31 4.19 3.71
CA SER A 83 5.70 3.76 3.52
C SER A 83 5.78 2.52 2.62
N HIS A 84 6.98 2.16 2.16
CA HIS A 84 7.17 1.21 1.06
C HIS A 84 7.80 -0.12 1.48
N THR A 85 8.22 -0.22 2.73
CA THR A 85 8.88 -1.41 3.27
C THR A 85 8.30 -1.78 4.63
N HIS A 86 7.92 -3.04 4.80
CA HIS A 86 7.29 -3.54 6.03
C HIS A 86 7.73 -4.97 6.35
N LEU A 87 7.84 -5.30 7.64
CA LEU A 87 7.89 -6.67 8.11
C LEU A 87 6.48 -7.19 8.39
N ASN A 88 6.29 -8.47 8.28
CA ASN A 88 5.00 -9.13 8.44
C ASN A 88 5.09 -10.31 9.41
N GLY A 89 4.30 -10.25 10.48
CA GLY A 89 4.17 -11.35 11.46
C GLY A 89 5.38 -11.57 12.36
N THR A 90 6.30 -10.60 12.47
CA THR A 90 7.58 -10.78 13.17
C THR A 90 7.55 -10.34 14.63
N GLY A 91 6.66 -9.45 15.04
CA GLY A 91 6.71 -8.80 16.35
C GLY A 91 7.94 -7.91 16.57
N CYS A 92 8.60 -7.53 15.49
CA CYS A 92 9.79 -6.69 15.48
C CYS A 92 9.53 -5.49 14.56
N GLY A 93 9.68 -4.29 15.08
CA GLY A 93 9.55 -3.07 14.28
C GLY A 93 10.84 -2.79 13.53
N ASP A 94 10.75 -2.79 12.23
CA ASP A 94 11.83 -2.43 11.33
C ASP A 94 11.24 -1.91 10.03
N TYR A 95 12.04 -1.25 9.18
CA TYR A 95 11.59 -0.64 7.93
C TYR A 95 10.66 0.59 8.12
N GLY A 96 9.62 0.72 7.30
CA GLY A 96 8.81 1.93 7.22
C GLY A 96 9.49 3.02 6.40
N ASP A 97 10.33 2.62 5.44
CA ASP A 97 11.14 3.55 4.67
C ASP A 97 10.36 4.22 3.55
N VAL A 98 10.82 5.44 3.21
CA VAL A 98 10.29 6.23 2.09
C VAL A 98 8.79 6.45 2.23
N LEU A 99 8.40 7.25 3.22
CA LEU A 99 7.00 7.56 3.45
C LEU A 99 6.52 8.66 2.50
N LEU A 100 5.36 8.43 1.88
CA LEU A 100 4.63 9.42 1.10
C LEU A 100 3.31 9.78 1.79
N MET A 101 3.01 11.07 1.89
CA MET A 101 1.71 11.56 2.36
C MET A 101 1.17 12.64 1.42
N PRO A 102 0.03 12.39 0.72
CA PRO A 102 -0.62 13.42 -0.09
C PRO A 102 -1.25 14.47 0.82
N THR A 103 -1.04 15.74 0.52
CA THR A 103 -1.48 16.87 1.35
C THR A 103 -2.08 17.98 0.51
N VAL A 104 -2.91 18.81 1.16
CA VAL A 104 -3.39 20.08 0.64
C VAL A 104 -2.95 21.16 1.62
N GLY A 105 -2.37 22.24 1.12
CA GLY A 105 -1.80 23.30 1.93
C GLY A 105 -0.43 22.98 2.51
N ARG A 106 0.18 24.00 3.10
CA ARG A 106 1.47 23.85 3.78
C ARG A 106 1.31 23.04 5.07
N GLN A 107 2.20 22.11 5.29
CA GLN A 107 2.22 21.22 6.45
C GLN A 107 3.46 21.44 7.31
N ASP A 108 3.34 21.07 8.58
CA ASP A 108 4.46 20.89 9.49
C ASP A 108 5.00 19.46 9.35
N TYR A 109 6.33 19.31 9.40
CA TYR A 109 7.01 18.04 9.11
C TYR A 109 7.47 17.31 10.39
N HIS A 110 7.24 17.89 11.56
CA HIS A 110 7.71 17.30 12.80
C HIS A 110 6.75 16.26 13.36
N ALA A 111 7.28 15.30 14.11
CA ALA A 111 6.46 14.42 14.92
C ALA A 111 5.71 15.24 16.00
N MET A 112 4.51 14.81 16.36
CA MET A 112 3.67 15.42 17.40
C MET A 112 4.18 15.11 18.81
N GLY A 113 5.48 15.40 19.08
CA GLY A 113 6.15 15.13 20.35
C GLY A 113 6.89 13.77 20.39
N GLU A 114 7.77 13.61 21.39
CA GLU A 114 8.66 12.42 21.47
C GLU A 114 7.94 11.10 21.69
N GLU A 115 6.80 11.11 22.39
CA GLU A 115 5.98 9.94 22.66
C GLU A 115 4.80 9.79 21.70
N SER A 116 4.64 10.72 20.75
CA SER A 116 3.53 10.67 19.81
C SER A 116 3.68 9.51 18.82
N GLN A 117 2.56 8.87 18.53
CA GLN A 117 2.47 7.87 17.48
C GLN A 117 2.18 8.48 16.10
N GLN A 118 2.06 9.82 16.02
CA GLN A 118 1.56 10.52 14.85
C GLN A 118 2.50 11.63 14.40
N MET A 119 2.56 11.83 13.09
CA MET A 119 3.21 12.97 12.47
C MET A 119 2.26 14.18 12.43
N ALA A 120 2.80 15.40 12.45
CA ALA A 120 2.00 16.62 12.37
C ALA A 120 1.16 16.73 11.09
N TYR A 121 1.59 16.08 10.03
CA TYR A 121 0.89 15.99 8.75
C TYR A 121 -0.07 14.79 8.65
N ALA A 122 -0.24 13.97 9.67
CA ALA A 122 -1.15 12.82 9.65
C ALA A 122 -2.61 13.22 9.37
N SER A 123 -3.37 12.31 8.82
CA SER A 123 -4.79 12.49 8.52
C SER A 123 -5.66 11.47 9.23
N ALA A 124 -6.79 11.91 9.76
CA ALA A 124 -7.84 11.01 10.16
C ALA A 124 -8.40 10.25 8.95
N PHE A 125 -8.91 9.04 9.20
CA PHE A 125 -9.62 8.21 8.24
C PHE A 125 -10.71 7.37 8.93
N SER A 126 -11.57 6.74 8.15
CA SER A 126 -12.58 5.78 8.62
C SER A 126 -12.45 4.47 7.85
N HIS A 127 -12.59 3.35 8.56
CA HIS A 127 -12.65 2.02 7.95
C HIS A 127 -13.84 1.84 6.97
N GLU A 128 -14.88 2.65 7.08
CA GLU A 128 -15.98 2.67 6.11
C GLU A 128 -15.52 3.12 4.72
N ASN A 129 -14.42 3.89 4.65
CA ASN A 129 -13.82 4.42 3.43
C ASN A 129 -12.45 3.80 3.14
N GLU A 130 -12.18 2.63 3.72
CA GLU A 130 -10.96 1.87 3.56
C GLU A 130 -11.25 0.53 2.86
N THR A 131 -10.39 0.15 1.94
CA THR A 131 -10.50 -1.15 1.24
C THR A 131 -9.12 -1.75 1.04
N ALA A 132 -9.00 -3.04 1.33
CA ALA A 132 -7.80 -3.81 1.05
C ALA A 132 -8.17 -5.11 0.31
N GLN A 133 -7.38 -5.43 -0.71
CA GLN A 133 -7.45 -6.67 -1.48
C GLN A 133 -6.02 -7.11 -1.84
N PRO A 134 -5.77 -8.37 -2.19
CA PRO A 134 -4.45 -8.77 -2.69
C PRO A 134 -3.94 -7.86 -3.80
N GLY A 135 -2.83 -7.17 -3.57
CA GLY A 135 -2.22 -6.24 -4.53
C GLY A 135 -2.90 -4.88 -4.68
N TYR A 136 -3.90 -4.56 -3.88
CA TYR A 136 -4.57 -3.27 -3.92
C TYR A 136 -4.99 -2.80 -2.52
N TYR A 137 -4.79 -1.51 -2.27
CA TYR A 137 -5.26 -0.83 -1.08
C TYR A 137 -5.83 0.55 -1.46
N SER A 138 -6.88 1.00 -0.78
CA SER A 138 -7.37 2.37 -0.90
C SER A 138 -7.98 2.88 0.40
N VAL A 139 -7.88 4.20 0.61
CA VAL A 139 -8.46 4.90 1.76
C VAL A 139 -8.77 6.35 1.41
N PHE A 140 -9.74 6.94 2.10
CA PHE A 140 -10.02 8.36 2.04
C PHE A 140 -9.41 9.09 3.25
N LEU A 141 -8.56 10.08 2.98
CA LEU A 141 -7.89 10.91 3.97
C LEU A 141 -8.75 12.13 4.30
N ASP A 142 -9.36 12.12 5.48
CA ASP A 142 -10.37 13.11 5.87
C ASP A 142 -9.85 14.54 5.96
N ARG A 143 -8.62 14.71 6.48
CA ARG A 143 -7.99 16.03 6.63
C ARG A 143 -7.79 16.72 5.29
N TYR A 144 -7.35 16.00 4.29
CA TYR A 144 -6.95 16.53 2.99
C TYR A 144 -8.02 16.34 1.92
N LYS A 145 -9.08 15.58 2.22
CA LYS A 145 -10.13 15.17 1.25
C LYS A 145 -9.53 14.48 0.03
N VAL A 146 -8.49 13.68 0.25
CA VAL A 146 -7.78 12.95 -0.80
C VAL A 146 -8.14 11.47 -0.73
N LYS A 147 -8.51 10.89 -1.87
CA LYS A 147 -8.54 9.43 -2.01
C LYS A 147 -7.15 8.96 -2.41
N ALA A 148 -6.55 8.09 -1.59
CA ALA A 148 -5.31 7.40 -1.88
C ALA A 148 -5.61 5.97 -2.34
N GLU A 149 -4.92 5.52 -3.40
CA GLU A 149 -5.01 4.18 -3.96
C GLU A 149 -3.60 3.66 -4.24
N LEU A 150 -3.31 2.45 -3.80
CA LEU A 150 -2.00 1.82 -3.90
C LEU A 150 -2.09 0.50 -4.65
N THR A 151 -1.10 0.21 -5.47
CA THR A 151 -0.85 -1.12 -6.03
C THR A 151 0.64 -1.34 -6.18
N ALA A 152 1.06 -2.59 -6.32
CA ALA A 152 2.47 -2.93 -6.42
C ALA A 152 2.74 -4.06 -7.42
N THR A 153 3.94 -4.05 -7.96
CA THR A 153 4.60 -5.20 -8.57
C THR A 153 5.66 -5.74 -7.63
N ARG A 154 6.52 -6.63 -8.09
CA ARG A 154 7.61 -7.14 -7.25
C ARG A 154 8.62 -6.08 -6.80
N ARG A 155 8.80 -5.00 -7.58
CA ARG A 155 9.87 -4.01 -7.37
C ARG A 155 9.42 -2.56 -7.52
N ALA A 156 8.16 -2.31 -7.83
CA ALA A 156 7.64 -0.96 -8.01
C ALA A 156 6.26 -0.84 -7.38
N ALA A 157 6.02 0.30 -6.74
CA ALA A 157 4.71 0.70 -6.26
C ALA A 157 4.13 1.78 -7.18
N ILE A 158 2.82 1.82 -7.29
CA ILE A 158 2.08 2.91 -7.93
C ILE A 158 1.11 3.47 -6.91
N HIS A 159 1.19 4.77 -6.69
CA HIS A 159 0.25 5.53 -5.91
C HIS A 159 -0.59 6.39 -6.84
N ARG A 160 -1.90 6.39 -6.62
CA ARG A 160 -2.82 7.31 -7.26
C ARG A 160 -3.52 8.14 -6.19
N TYR A 161 -3.35 9.44 -6.25
CA TYR A 161 -3.99 10.38 -5.34
C TYR A 161 -5.02 11.21 -6.09
N THR A 162 -6.28 11.15 -5.65
CA THR A 162 -7.35 11.98 -6.19
C THR A 162 -7.60 13.13 -5.22
N PHE A 163 -7.15 14.31 -5.61
CA PHE A 163 -7.26 15.53 -4.81
C PHE A 163 -8.61 16.23 -5.01
N PRO A 164 -9.10 16.98 -4.02
CA PRO A 164 -10.13 17.99 -4.27
C PRO A 164 -9.58 19.08 -5.20
N LYS A 165 -10.44 19.95 -5.70
CA LYS A 165 -9.97 21.12 -6.45
C LYS A 165 -9.22 22.06 -5.48
N ALA A 166 -7.90 22.09 -5.57
CA ALA A 166 -7.01 22.89 -4.73
C ALA A 166 -5.81 23.36 -5.57
N GLU A 167 -5.31 24.57 -5.28
CA GLU A 167 -4.13 25.13 -5.97
C GLU A 167 -2.81 24.67 -5.32
N ASP A 168 -2.87 24.24 -4.07
CA ASP A 168 -1.75 23.85 -3.23
C ASP A 168 -1.75 22.35 -2.89
N ALA A 169 -2.27 21.54 -3.82
CA ALA A 169 -2.19 20.08 -3.74
C ALA A 169 -0.75 19.60 -3.98
N GLY A 170 -0.30 18.66 -3.17
CA GLY A 170 1.05 18.12 -3.25
C GLY A 170 1.20 16.87 -2.41
N PHE A 171 2.44 16.48 -2.14
CA PHE A 171 2.74 15.41 -1.22
C PHE A 171 4.03 15.68 -0.45
N ILE A 172 4.13 15.13 0.73
CA ILE A 172 5.34 15.04 1.52
C ILE A 172 6.03 13.73 1.16
N LEU A 173 7.32 13.80 0.84
CA LEU A 173 8.24 12.67 0.83
C LEU A 173 9.10 12.78 2.08
N ASP A 174 8.83 11.93 3.06
CA ASP A 174 9.56 11.91 4.33
C ASP A 174 10.58 10.78 4.33
N LEU A 175 11.85 11.14 4.18
CA LEU A 175 12.98 10.21 4.23
C LEU A 175 13.47 9.97 5.67
N ASP A 176 13.15 10.86 6.61
CA ASP A 176 13.51 10.68 8.02
C ASP A 176 12.54 9.76 8.77
N TYR A 177 11.36 9.52 8.19
CA TYR A 177 10.39 8.59 8.75
C TYR A 177 10.94 7.15 8.76
N SER A 178 10.71 6.44 9.85
CA SER A 178 10.95 5.00 9.98
C SER A 178 10.09 4.45 11.13
N LEU A 179 9.74 3.17 11.05
CA LEU A 179 9.07 2.48 12.15
C LEU A 179 10.04 2.30 13.32
N GLN A 180 9.53 2.38 14.55
CA GLN A 180 10.33 2.28 15.77
C GLN A 180 11.43 3.36 15.93
N ARG A 181 11.33 4.47 15.19
CA ARG A 181 12.32 5.58 15.24
C ARG A 181 13.75 5.08 15.07
N GLN A 182 13.98 4.33 14.02
CA GLN A 182 15.30 3.83 13.67
C GLN A 182 16.27 4.97 13.37
N THR A 183 17.56 4.68 13.42
CA THR A 183 18.57 5.65 13.03
C THR A 183 18.69 5.70 11.51
N ASN A 184 18.42 6.88 10.94
CA ASN A 184 18.67 7.17 9.55
C ASN A 184 20.07 7.80 9.43
N GLU A 185 21.01 7.09 8.80
CA GLU A 185 22.42 7.52 8.74
C GLU A 185 22.75 8.33 7.49
N GLU A 186 22.21 7.92 6.35
CA GLU A 186 22.45 8.57 5.07
C GLU A 186 21.11 8.84 4.39
N MET A 187 20.87 10.08 4.00
CA MET A 187 19.68 10.46 3.24
C MET A 187 20.10 11.42 2.15
N GLU A 188 19.82 11.03 0.91
CA GLU A 188 20.12 11.82 -0.27
C GLU A 188 18.85 11.96 -1.12
N LEU A 189 18.61 13.14 -1.65
CA LEU A 189 17.51 13.40 -2.58
C LEU A 189 17.99 14.33 -3.68
N GLU A 190 17.78 13.95 -4.91
CA GLU A 190 18.10 14.71 -6.10
C GLU A 190 16.87 14.90 -6.98
N VAL A 191 16.56 16.12 -7.36
CA VAL A 191 15.52 16.42 -8.35
C VAL A 191 16.16 16.38 -9.74
N ILE A 192 15.81 15.35 -10.52
CA ILE A 192 16.35 15.14 -11.85
C ILE A 192 15.59 15.96 -12.90
N SER A 193 14.26 16.02 -12.74
CA SER A 193 13.36 16.76 -13.64
C SER A 193 12.04 17.09 -12.97
N ASP A 194 11.13 17.73 -13.67
CA ASP A 194 9.77 18.01 -13.18
C ASP A 194 8.93 16.74 -12.88
N THR A 195 9.40 15.57 -13.32
CA THR A 195 8.69 14.29 -13.19
C THR A 195 9.53 13.19 -12.60
N GLU A 196 10.77 13.47 -12.20
CA GLU A 196 11.69 12.47 -11.67
C GLU A 196 12.49 13.03 -10.50
N ILE A 197 12.45 12.30 -9.39
CA ILE A 197 13.35 12.46 -8.27
C ILE A 197 14.09 11.14 -8.03
N ARG A 198 15.31 11.22 -7.54
CA ARG A 198 16.09 10.07 -7.08
C ARG A 198 16.50 10.29 -5.64
N GLY A 199 16.61 9.20 -4.91
CA GLY A 199 17.05 9.29 -3.53
C GLY A 199 17.72 8.01 -3.07
N ARG A 200 18.38 8.12 -1.93
CA ARG A 200 18.99 7.02 -1.21
C ARG A 200 18.79 7.24 0.28
N LYS A 201 18.50 6.15 0.97
CA LYS A 201 18.40 6.14 2.42
C LYS A 201 19.16 4.94 2.97
N LYS A 202 19.89 5.16 4.07
CA LYS A 202 20.46 4.10 4.89
C LYS A 202 19.83 4.15 6.27
N THR A 203 19.20 3.06 6.66
CA THR A 203 18.59 2.88 7.97
C THR A 203 19.32 1.76 8.72
N VAL A 204 19.53 1.92 10.00
CA VAL A 204 20.21 0.93 10.85
C VAL A 204 19.31 0.57 12.02
N TYR A 205 18.95 -0.69 12.11
CA TYR A 205 18.23 -1.27 13.24
C TYR A 205 18.42 -2.80 13.28
N TRP A 206 17.34 -3.59 13.32
CA TRP A 206 17.42 -5.06 13.37
C TRP A 206 18.04 -5.69 12.13
N ALA A 207 17.70 -5.18 10.96
CA ALA A 207 18.18 -5.72 9.68
C ALA A 207 19.57 -5.21 9.28
N PHE A 208 20.28 -4.50 10.13
CA PHE A 208 21.65 -3.97 9.91
C PHE A 208 21.87 -3.35 8.52
N ASP A 209 22.39 -2.12 8.46
CA ASP A 209 22.86 -1.47 7.23
C ASP A 209 21.94 -1.61 5.99
N GLN A 210 20.67 -1.31 6.12
CA GLN A 210 19.74 -1.35 5.00
C GLN A 210 19.91 -0.14 4.08
N TYR A 211 20.04 -0.40 2.80
CA TYR A 211 20.07 0.63 1.76
C TYR A 211 18.83 0.57 0.88
N ILE A 212 18.14 1.69 0.76
CA ILE A 212 17.02 1.90 -0.16
C ILE A 212 17.47 2.92 -1.22
N ASN A 213 17.41 2.52 -2.49
CA ASN A 213 17.79 3.37 -3.63
C ASN A 213 16.59 3.58 -4.57
#